data_4c6abf2e310ccd97cc5fc9c0be1d9bc5
#
_entry.id   4c6abf2e310ccd97cc5fc9c0be1d9bc5
#
_cell.length_a   1.000
_cell.length_b   1.000
_cell.length_c   1.000
_cell.angle_alpha   90.00
_cell.angle_beta   90.00
_cell.angle_gamma   90.00
#
_symmetry.space_group_name_H-M   'P 1'
#
loop_
_entity.id
_entity.type
_entity.pdbx_description
1 polymer ?
#
loop_
_entity_poly.entity_id
_entity_poly.type
_entity_poly.pdbx_seq_one_letter_code
_entity_poly.pdbx_strand_id
1 'polypeptide(L)'
;QTMEGLEQLIQMPFGCGEQNMMLFAPDVYITRYLEESGQPKPEILAKAEKLMITGYQRELTYRRNDGSFSAFGQSDDEGSLWLTAFVLKSFSEAQDIIYIDETVLREAEEWIVSHQNRDGSFDQVGFVHHQEMLGGLQGKDALTAYVAVALMEAGETSASVDAIDYLEGRLSGMDDAYTVALTAYALALADSTESNNAIDKLM
;
A
#
# COMPACT_ATOMS: atom_id res chain seq x y z
N GLN A 1 -23.21 17.65 -0.99
CA GLN A 1 -21.97 18.10 -0.29
C GLN A 1 -20.86 17.03 -0.28
N THR A 2 -21.16 15.75 -0.03
CA THR A 2 -20.15 14.68 0.02
C THR A 2 -19.58 14.36 -1.37
N MET A 3 -20.39 14.47 -2.41
CA MET A 3 -20.02 14.09 -3.78
C MET A 3 -19.19 15.14 -4.53
N GLU A 4 -19.39 16.42 -4.25
CA GLU A 4 -18.56 17.52 -4.78
C GLU A 4 -17.14 17.48 -4.17
N GLY A 5 -17.00 16.99 -2.93
CA GLY A 5 -15.72 16.80 -2.28
C GLY A 5 -14.87 15.68 -2.91
N LEU A 6 -15.49 14.59 -3.38
CA LEU A 6 -14.78 13.48 -4.01
C LEU A 6 -14.08 13.88 -5.32
N GLU A 7 -14.73 14.72 -6.14
CA GLU A 7 -14.14 15.19 -7.40
C GLU A 7 -12.86 16.03 -7.19
N GLN A 8 -12.77 16.74 -6.06
CA GLN A 8 -11.60 17.55 -5.72
C GLN A 8 -10.39 16.71 -5.28
N LEU A 9 -10.62 15.46 -4.85
CA LEU A 9 -9.56 14.54 -4.48
C LEU A 9 -8.89 13.89 -5.69
N ILE A 10 -9.56 13.89 -6.86
CA ILE A 10 -9.03 13.37 -8.11
C ILE A 10 -8.10 14.39 -8.74
N GLN A 11 -6.80 14.16 -8.61
CA GLN A 11 -5.77 15.08 -9.03
C GLN A 11 -4.76 14.44 -9.98
N MET A 12 -4.15 15.26 -10.86
CA MET A 12 -3.11 14.80 -11.76
C MET A 12 -1.87 14.35 -10.98
N PRO A 13 -1.42 13.10 -11.13
CA PRO A 13 -0.17 12.64 -10.53
C PRO A 13 1.02 13.47 -10.98
N PHE A 14 1.86 13.88 -10.05
CA PHE A 14 3.08 14.66 -10.31
C PHE A 14 4.15 14.41 -9.26
N GLY A 15 5.32 15.04 -9.42
CA GLY A 15 6.41 14.98 -8.43
C GLY A 15 7.24 13.70 -8.55
N CYS A 16 7.89 13.30 -7.46
CA CYS A 16 8.65 12.05 -7.33
C CYS A 16 7.72 10.82 -7.19
N GLY A 17 8.27 9.62 -7.12
CA GLY A 17 7.49 8.39 -6.95
C GLY A 17 6.56 8.43 -5.75
N GLU A 18 7.04 8.89 -4.60
CA GLU A 18 6.21 9.02 -3.39
C GLU A 18 5.00 9.95 -3.61
N GLN A 19 5.23 11.14 -4.16
CA GLN A 19 4.17 12.11 -4.43
C GLN A 19 3.20 11.61 -5.51
N ASN A 20 3.70 10.93 -6.53
CA ASN A 20 2.88 10.33 -7.56
C ASN A 20 1.90 9.30 -6.98
N MET A 21 2.36 8.45 -6.06
CA MET A 21 1.52 7.45 -5.41
C MET A 21 0.50 8.05 -4.45
N MET A 22 0.81 9.17 -3.78
CA MET A 22 -0.17 9.92 -2.96
C MET A 22 -1.38 10.39 -3.77
N LEU A 23 -1.18 10.67 -5.04
CA LEU A 23 -2.24 11.15 -5.94
C LEU A 23 -2.91 10.00 -6.68
N PHE A 24 -2.19 8.91 -6.94
CA PHE A 24 -2.70 7.72 -7.60
C PHE A 24 -3.68 6.93 -6.70
N ALA A 25 -3.32 6.67 -5.46
CA ALA A 25 -4.14 5.84 -4.57
C ALA A 25 -5.55 6.39 -4.32
N PRO A 26 -5.77 7.71 -4.10
CA PRO A 26 -7.11 8.26 -4.01
C PRO A 26 -7.98 8.00 -5.25
N ASP A 27 -7.40 8.02 -6.45
CA ASP A 27 -8.15 7.77 -7.69
C ASP A 27 -8.70 6.32 -7.70
N VAL A 28 -7.92 5.35 -7.21
CA VAL A 28 -8.34 3.95 -7.05
C VAL A 28 -9.50 3.85 -6.04
N TYR A 29 -9.34 4.43 -4.86
CA TYR A 29 -10.35 4.33 -3.78
C TYR A 29 -11.67 5.01 -4.15
N ILE A 30 -11.61 6.17 -4.83
CA ILE A 30 -12.80 6.88 -5.28
C ILE A 30 -13.52 6.06 -6.34
N THR A 31 -12.80 5.48 -7.28
CA THR A 31 -13.40 4.64 -8.34
C THR A 31 -14.12 3.45 -7.73
N ARG A 32 -13.46 2.69 -6.87
CA ARG A 32 -14.07 1.54 -6.17
C ARG A 32 -15.30 1.95 -5.36
N TYR A 33 -15.21 3.03 -4.58
CA TYR A 33 -16.33 3.53 -3.80
C TYR A 33 -17.55 3.88 -4.66
N LEU A 34 -17.36 4.55 -5.79
CA LEU A 34 -18.45 4.94 -6.69
C LEU A 34 -19.09 3.72 -7.36
N GLU A 35 -18.31 2.70 -7.71
CA GLU A 35 -18.82 1.46 -8.28
C GLU A 35 -19.58 0.62 -7.24
N GLU A 36 -19.00 0.38 -6.07
CA GLU A 36 -19.58 -0.45 -5.01
C GLU A 36 -20.82 0.18 -4.36
N SER A 37 -20.86 1.52 -4.24
CA SER A 37 -22.01 2.24 -3.68
C SER A 37 -23.22 2.26 -4.61
N GLY A 38 -23.07 1.76 -5.85
CA GLY A 38 -24.14 1.80 -6.86
C GLY A 38 -24.51 3.22 -7.32
N GLN A 39 -23.59 4.18 -7.12
CA GLN A 39 -23.74 5.58 -7.53
C GLN A 39 -22.66 5.96 -8.57
N PRO A 40 -22.59 5.26 -9.71
CA PRO A 40 -21.57 5.53 -10.70
C PRO A 40 -21.76 6.94 -11.27
N LYS A 41 -20.65 7.68 -11.34
CA LYS A 41 -20.57 8.98 -12.01
C LYS A 41 -19.61 8.84 -13.20
N PRO A 42 -20.13 8.60 -14.40
CA PRO A 42 -19.29 8.28 -15.58
C PRO A 42 -18.19 9.30 -15.86
N GLU A 43 -18.46 10.58 -15.64
CA GLU A 43 -17.47 11.64 -15.85
C GLU A 43 -16.32 11.58 -14.85
N ILE A 44 -16.63 11.29 -13.57
CA ILE A 44 -15.61 11.14 -12.50
C ILE A 44 -14.81 9.88 -12.74
N LEU A 45 -15.47 8.75 -13.05
CA LEU A 45 -14.82 7.48 -13.34
C LEU A 45 -13.87 7.58 -14.53
N ALA A 46 -14.30 8.18 -15.65
CA ALA A 46 -13.47 8.37 -16.82
C ALA A 46 -12.26 9.30 -16.57
N LYS A 47 -12.45 10.32 -15.73
CA LYS A 47 -11.36 11.20 -15.30
C LYS A 47 -10.35 10.45 -14.43
N ALA A 48 -10.83 9.70 -13.43
CA ALA A 48 -9.99 8.91 -12.52
C ALA A 48 -9.18 7.85 -13.29
N GLU A 49 -9.81 7.10 -14.19
CA GLU A 49 -9.16 6.11 -15.04
C GLU A 49 -8.01 6.73 -15.86
N LYS A 50 -8.25 7.86 -16.51
CA LYS A 50 -7.22 8.57 -17.28
C LYS A 50 -6.04 9.02 -16.40
N LEU A 51 -6.32 9.50 -15.19
CA LEU A 51 -5.28 9.95 -14.27
C LEU A 51 -4.51 8.76 -13.70
N MET A 52 -5.18 7.64 -13.39
CA MET A 52 -4.52 6.38 -12.98
C MET A 52 -3.57 5.87 -14.07
N ILE A 53 -3.98 5.86 -15.35
CA ILE A 53 -3.08 5.46 -16.45
C ILE A 53 -1.84 6.37 -16.49
N THR A 54 -2.02 7.68 -16.33
CA THR A 54 -0.91 8.63 -16.30
C THR A 54 0.00 8.39 -15.09
N GLY A 55 -0.59 8.18 -13.91
CA GLY A 55 0.13 7.90 -12.67
C GLY A 55 0.90 6.58 -12.73
N TYR A 56 0.30 5.52 -13.28
CA TYR A 56 0.96 4.26 -13.52
C TYR A 56 2.20 4.40 -14.42
N GLN A 57 2.04 5.03 -15.59
CA GLN A 57 3.15 5.26 -16.50
C GLN A 57 4.27 6.09 -15.88
N ARG A 58 3.90 7.09 -15.07
CA ARG A 58 4.86 7.91 -14.35
C ARG A 58 5.59 7.10 -13.28
N GLU A 59 4.87 6.29 -12.49
CA GLU A 59 5.49 5.47 -11.44
C GLU A 59 6.51 4.49 -12.01
N LEU A 60 6.27 3.93 -13.19
CA LEU A 60 7.24 3.06 -13.86
C LEU A 60 8.60 3.74 -14.12
N THR A 61 8.65 5.07 -14.17
CA THR A 61 9.94 5.80 -14.31
C THR A 61 10.76 5.79 -13.01
N TYR A 62 10.12 5.48 -11.88
CA TYR A 62 10.76 5.34 -10.57
C TYR A 62 11.02 3.88 -10.18
N ARG A 63 10.67 2.93 -11.07
CA ARG A 63 10.99 1.52 -10.91
C ARG A 63 12.49 1.29 -11.11
N ARG A 64 13.05 0.47 -10.25
CA ARG A 64 14.45 0.07 -10.28
C ARG A 64 14.64 -1.27 -11.00
N ASN A 65 15.89 -1.56 -11.39
CA ASN A 65 16.22 -2.80 -12.13
C ASN A 65 16.02 -4.07 -11.29
N ASP A 66 15.97 -3.95 -9.97
CA ASP A 66 15.70 -5.04 -9.03
C ASP A 66 14.21 -5.30 -8.76
N GLY A 67 13.34 -4.56 -9.43
CA GLY A 67 11.89 -4.65 -9.26
C GLY A 67 11.30 -3.74 -8.20
N SER A 68 12.13 -3.12 -7.36
CA SER A 68 11.69 -2.17 -6.33
C SER A 68 11.34 -0.80 -6.90
N PHE A 69 10.77 0.04 -6.05
CA PHE A 69 10.51 1.45 -6.29
C PHE A 69 11.21 2.32 -5.26
N SER A 70 11.59 3.52 -5.67
CA SER A 70 12.11 4.56 -4.80
C SER A 70 11.74 5.94 -5.32
N ALA A 71 11.88 6.99 -4.50
CA ALA A 71 11.42 8.33 -4.85
C ALA A 71 11.97 8.83 -6.20
N PHE A 72 13.23 8.52 -6.51
CA PHE A 72 13.90 8.94 -7.74
C PHE A 72 14.44 7.75 -8.58
N GLY A 73 13.94 6.55 -8.34
CA GLY A 73 14.26 5.35 -9.11
C GLY A 73 15.75 5.02 -9.09
N GLN A 74 16.35 4.84 -10.28
CA GLN A 74 17.77 4.48 -10.41
C GLN A 74 18.75 5.54 -9.87
N SER A 75 18.28 6.74 -9.55
CA SER A 75 19.12 7.78 -8.94
C SER A 75 19.29 7.61 -7.43
N ASP A 76 18.45 6.82 -6.79
CA ASP A 76 18.58 6.46 -5.38
C ASP A 76 19.53 5.26 -5.23
N ASP A 77 20.20 5.16 -4.09
CA ASP A 77 21.16 4.09 -3.83
C ASP A 77 20.50 2.71 -3.74
N GLU A 78 19.29 2.65 -3.18
CA GLU A 78 18.50 1.42 -2.99
C GLU A 78 16.99 1.65 -3.11
N GLY A 79 16.23 0.58 -3.23
CA GLY A 79 14.76 0.62 -3.24
C GLY A 79 14.19 0.94 -1.87
N SER A 80 13.00 1.55 -1.82
CA SER A 80 12.27 1.82 -0.59
C SER A 80 11.24 0.73 -0.33
N LEU A 81 11.36 0.02 0.80
CA LEU A 81 10.41 -1.04 1.16
C LEU A 81 9.00 -0.48 1.32
N TRP A 82 8.87 0.65 2.02
CA TRP A 82 7.59 1.31 2.20
C TRP A 82 6.95 1.71 0.87
N LEU A 83 7.72 2.38 -0.03
CA LEU A 83 7.17 2.80 -1.31
C LEU A 83 6.84 1.62 -2.21
N THR A 84 7.69 0.59 -2.24
CA THR A 84 7.44 -0.62 -3.06
C THR A 84 6.18 -1.34 -2.60
N ALA A 85 5.93 -1.43 -1.27
CA ALA A 85 4.70 -1.97 -0.73
C ALA A 85 3.48 -1.10 -1.07
N PHE A 86 3.62 0.23 -1.04
CA PHE A 86 2.56 1.16 -1.44
C PHE A 86 2.19 1.01 -2.92
N VAL A 87 3.20 0.89 -3.78
CA VAL A 87 3.00 0.65 -5.22
C VAL A 87 2.32 -0.71 -5.44
N LEU A 88 2.84 -1.79 -4.83
CA LEU A 88 2.29 -3.13 -4.96
C LEU A 88 0.80 -3.15 -4.60
N LYS A 89 0.45 -2.63 -3.41
CA LYS A 89 -0.94 -2.55 -2.96
C LYS A 89 -1.82 -1.79 -3.95
N SER A 90 -1.44 -0.55 -4.25
CA SER A 90 -2.27 0.34 -5.07
C SER A 90 -2.42 -0.15 -6.52
N PHE A 91 -1.37 -0.75 -7.09
CA PHE A 91 -1.43 -1.31 -8.43
C PHE A 91 -2.25 -2.60 -8.47
N SER A 92 -2.16 -3.45 -7.44
CA SER A 92 -3.01 -4.64 -7.32
C SER A 92 -4.47 -4.27 -7.25
N GLU A 93 -4.82 -3.26 -6.46
CA GLU A 93 -6.18 -2.73 -6.36
C GLU A 93 -6.69 -2.07 -7.66
N ALA A 94 -5.78 -1.55 -8.49
CA ALA A 94 -6.12 -0.89 -9.75
C ALA A 94 -6.27 -1.86 -10.94
N GLN A 95 -5.88 -3.14 -10.82
CA GLN A 95 -5.89 -4.10 -11.94
C GLN A 95 -7.27 -4.29 -12.59
N ASP A 96 -8.34 -4.16 -11.82
CA ASP A 96 -9.70 -4.27 -12.32
C ASP A 96 -10.18 -3.00 -13.06
N ILE A 97 -9.45 -1.89 -12.94
CA ILE A 97 -9.82 -0.58 -13.47
C ILE A 97 -8.97 -0.22 -14.68
N ILE A 98 -7.65 -0.39 -14.58
CA ILE A 98 -6.68 -0.10 -15.65
C ILE A 98 -5.77 -1.29 -15.90
N TYR A 99 -5.14 -1.31 -17.07
CA TYR A 99 -4.10 -2.31 -17.34
C TYR A 99 -2.87 -2.07 -16.48
N ILE A 100 -2.49 -3.05 -15.70
CA ILE A 100 -1.23 -3.15 -14.94
C ILE A 100 -0.47 -4.38 -15.42
N ASP A 101 0.80 -4.22 -15.77
CA ASP A 101 1.66 -5.34 -16.19
C ASP A 101 1.94 -6.26 -14.97
N GLU A 102 1.55 -7.52 -15.09
CA GLU A 102 1.74 -8.54 -14.05
C GLU A 102 3.23 -8.73 -13.68
N THR A 103 4.15 -8.47 -14.62
CA THR A 103 5.59 -8.54 -14.34
C THR A 103 6.01 -7.47 -13.34
N VAL A 104 5.42 -6.30 -13.40
CA VAL A 104 5.70 -5.20 -12.45
C VAL A 104 5.28 -5.60 -11.04
N LEU A 105 4.09 -6.18 -10.89
CA LEU A 105 3.58 -6.62 -9.59
C LEU A 105 4.42 -7.77 -9.03
N ARG A 106 4.67 -8.79 -9.85
CA ARG A 106 5.45 -9.96 -9.45
C ARG A 106 6.87 -9.59 -9.00
N GLU A 107 7.57 -8.73 -9.73
CA GLU A 107 8.93 -8.36 -9.37
C GLU A 107 8.98 -7.45 -8.12
N ALA A 108 7.98 -6.58 -7.93
CA ALA A 108 7.85 -5.81 -6.69
C ALA A 108 7.57 -6.72 -5.48
N GLU A 109 6.67 -7.69 -5.63
CA GLU A 109 6.38 -8.70 -4.62
C GLU A 109 7.62 -9.54 -4.27
N GLU A 110 8.31 -10.11 -5.28
CA GLU A 110 9.51 -10.90 -5.09
C GLU A 110 10.60 -10.09 -4.35
N TRP A 111 10.75 -8.81 -4.68
CA TRP A 111 11.69 -7.93 -4.00
C TRP A 111 11.31 -7.71 -2.54
N ILE A 112 10.03 -7.43 -2.24
CA ILE A 112 9.53 -7.28 -0.86
C ILE A 112 9.77 -8.55 -0.07
N VAL A 113 9.36 -9.71 -0.59
CA VAL A 113 9.51 -11.01 0.07
C VAL A 113 10.97 -11.33 0.36
N SER A 114 11.90 -10.95 -0.53
CA SER A 114 13.34 -11.14 -0.31
C SER A 114 13.91 -10.36 0.89
N HIS A 115 13.18 -9.37 1.39
CA HIS A 115 13.56 -8.56 2.55
C HIS A 115 12.84 -8.99 3.86
N GLN A 116 12.04 -10.05 3.81
CA GLN A 116 11.39 -10.56 5.01
C GLN A 116 12.40 -11.21 5.95
N ASN A 117 12.31 -10.86 7.22
CA ASN A 117 13.10 -11.50 8.27
C ASN A 117 12.60 -12.92 8.55
N ARG A 118 13.45 -13.76 9.17
CA ARG A 118 13.10 -15.13 9.52
C ARG A 118 11.94 -15.27 10.50
N ASP A 119 11.66 -14.22 11.24
CA ASP A 119 10.53 -14.15 12.20
C ASP A 119 9.24 -13.62 11.56
N GLY A 120 9.22 -13.42 10.25
CA GLY A 120 8.09 -12.89 9.50
C GLY A 120 8.01 -11.35 9.45
N SER A 121 8.83 -10.64 10.22
CA SER A 121 8.83 -9.18 10.26
C SER A 121 9.55 -8.54 9.07
N PHE A 122 9.37 -7.22 8.94
CA PHE A 122 10.08 -6.39 7.99
C PHE A 122 10.77 -5.22 8.68
N ASP A 123 12.02 -4.94 8.29
CA ASP A 123 12.74 -3.73 8.64
C ASP A 123 12.70 -2.74 7.47
N GLN A 124 12.75 -1.43 7.78
CA GLN A 124 12.82 -0.41 6.74
C GLN A 124 14.10 -0.57 5.92
N VAL A 125 13.93 -0.66 4.62
CA VAL A 125 14.99 -0.62 3.61
C VAL A 125 14.78 0.62 2.76
N GLY A 126 15.84 1.31 2.42
CA GLY A 126 15.81 2.55 1.66
C GLY A 126 15.28 3.74 2.45
N PHE A 127 15.34 4.90 1.83
CA PHE A 127 14.94 6.17 2.42
C PHE A 127 13.54 6.58 1.94
N VAL A 128 12.76 7.19 2.83
CA VAL A 128 11.50 7.85 2.49
C VAL A 128 11.72 9.35 2.62
N HIS A 129 11.61 10.06 1.51
CA HIS A 129 11.85 11.52 1.44
C HIS A 129 10.76 12.32 2.13
N HIS A 130 9.51 11.91 1.96
CA HIS A 130 8.34 12.55 2.54
C HIS A 130 7.94 11.81 3.83
N GLN A 131 8.69 12.05 4.91
CA GLN A 131 8.48 11.38 6.21
C GLN A 131 7.07 11.60 6.77
N GLU A 132 6.43 12.72 6.43
CA GLU A 132 5.04 13.02 6.78
C GLU A 132 4.04 12.01 6.19
N MET A 133 4.37 11.35 5.09
CA MET A 133 3.52 10.31 4.48
C MET A 133 3.49 9.02 5.29
N LEU A 134 4.50 8.79 6.11
CA LEU A 134 4.52 7.64 7.01
C LEU A 134 3.45 7.76 8.11
N GLY A 135 2.99 8.98 8.40
CA GLY A 135 2.02 9.22 9.47
C GLY A 135 2.53 8.69 10.80
N GLY A 136 1.81 7.73 11.38
CA GLY A 136 2.23 7.00 12.57
C GLY A 136 3.01 5.71 12.29
N LEU A 137 3.42 5.44 11.05
CA LEU A 137 4.10 4.21 10.64
C LEU A 137 5.57 4.26 11.09
N GLN A 138 5.76 4.10 12.39
CA GLN A 138 7.07 4.08 13.02
C GLN A 138 7.34 2.72 13.66
N GLY A 139 8.52 2.19 13.39
CA GLY A 139 8.94 0.92 13.95
C GLY A 139 8.54 -0.30 13.12
N LYS A 140 9.11 -1.42 13.51
CA LYS A 140 9.03 -2.70 12.80
C LYS A 140 7.60 -3.25 12.74
N ASP A 141 6.84 -3.15 13.82
CA ASP A 141 5.49 -3.73 13.92
C ASP A 141 4.52 -3.02 12.95
N ALA A 142 4.54 -1.67 12.92
CA ALA A 142 3.70 -0.89 12.00
C ALA A 142 4.08 -1.14 10.54
N LEU A 143 5.37 -1.17 10.22
CA LEU A 143 5.84 -1.47 8.86
C LEU A 143 5.45 -2.89 8.43
N THR A 144 5.62 -3.87 9.33
CA THR A 144 5.23 -5.27 9.05
C THR A 144 3.73 -5.39 8.77
N ALA A 145 2.88 -4.71 9.55
CA ALA A 145 1.44 -4.69 9.31
C ALA A 145 1.10 -4.06 7.95
N TYR A 146 1.75 -2.95 7.60
CA TYR A 146 1.56 -2.29 6.31
C TYR A 146 1.96 -3.18 5.13
N VAL A 147 3.14 -3.82 5.21
CA VAL A 147 3.63 -4.74 4.17
C VAL A 147 2.76 -5.99 4.07
N ALA A 148 2.31 -6.54 5.20
CA ALA A 148 1.39 -7.68 5.21
C ALA A 148 0.10 -7.38 4.44
N VAL A 149 -0.50 -6.20 4.66
CA VAL A 149 -1.68 -5.75 3.89
C VAL A 149 -1.36 -5.69 2.40
N ALA A 150 -0.23 -5.11 2.02
CA ALA A 150 0.16 -4.99 0.61
C ALA A 150 0.34 -6.36 -0.07
N LEU A 151 0.97 -7.32 0.62
CA LEU A 151 1.15 -8.69 0.13
C LEU A 151 -0.19 -9.43 -0.01
N MET A 152 -1.09 -9.30 0.97
CA MET A 152 -2.42 -9.91 0.89
C MET A 152 -3.25 -9.36 -0.27
N GLU A 153 -3.23 -8.05 -0.49
CA GLU A 153 -3.92 -7.41 -1.63
C GLU A 153 -3.33 -7.84 -2.99
N ALA A 154 -2.05 -8.17 -3.02
CA ALA A 154 -1.39 -8.75 -4.21
C ALA A 154 -1.66 -10.25 -4.39
N GLY A 155 -2.26 -10.93 -3.40
CA GLY A 155 -2.55 -12.36 -3.42
C GLY A 155 -1.36 -13.24 -2.99
N GLU A 156 -0.29 -12.64 -2.45
CA GLU A 156 0.83 -13.39 -1.86
C GLU A 156 0.39 -14.03 -0.53
N THR A 157 0.56 -15.34 -0.38
CA THR A 157 0.02 -16.08 0.76
C THR A 157 1.09 -16.53 1.76
N SER A 158 2.31 -16.85 1.34
CA SER A 158 3.32 -17.42 2.22
C SER A 158 3.93 -16.35 3.14
N ALA A 159 4.48 -15.29 2.54
CA ALA A 159 5.10 -14.21 3.29
C ALA A 159 4.08 -13.40 4.09
N SER A 160 2.84 -13.28 3.61
CA SER A 160 1.77 -12.62 4.37
C SER A 160 1.38 -13.42 5.61
N VAL A 161 1.30 -14.76 5.54
CA VAL A 161 1.05 -15.61 6.71
C VAL A 161 2.15 -15.44 7.75
N ASP A 162 3.43 -15.52 7.36
CA ASP A 162 4.55 -15.33 8.29
C ASP A 162 4.52 -13.94 8.97
N ALA A 163 4.12 -12.90 8.22
CA ALA A 163 3.96 -11.55 8.78
C ALA A 163 2.78 -11.47 9.76
N ILE A 164 1.66 -12.12 9.48
CA ILE A 164 0.50 -12.20 10.38
C ILE A 164 0.87 -12.94 11.67
N ASP A 165 1.54 -14.08 11.58
CA ASP A 165 2.01 -14.85 12.74
C ASP A 165 2.92 -13.98 13.65
N TYR A 166 3.82 -13.20 13.03
CA TYR A 166 4.64 -12.24 13.77
C TYR A 166 3.79 -11.20 14.51
N LEU A 167 2.82 -10.58 13.82
CA LEU A 167 1.96 -9.54 14.39
C LEU A 167 1.09 -10.06 15.53
N GLU A 168 0.54 -11.26 15.40
CA GLU A 168 -0.22 -11.93 16.48
C GLU A 168 0.64 -12.09 17.74
N GLY A 169 1.87 -12.56 17.57
CA GLY A 169 2.82 -12.73 18.68
C GLY A 169 3.22 -11.41 19.35
N ARG A 170 3.12 -10.29 18.65
CA ARG A 170 3.50 -8.96 19.11
C ARG A 170 2.35 -8.14 19.70
N LEU A 171 1.10 -8.47 19.35
CA LEU A 171 -0.09 -7.67 19.65
C LEU A 171 -0.21 -7.23 21.11
N SER A 172 0.07 -8.13 22.07
CA SER A 172 -0.04 -7.83 23.49
C SER A 172 0.90 -6.70 23.96
N GLY A 173 2.07 -6.58 23.32
CA GLY A 173 3.09 -5.58 23.64
C GLY A 173 3.01 -4.28 22.85
N MET A 174 2.05 -4.13 21.92
CA MET A 174 1.88 -2.90 21.15
C MET A 174 1.13 -1.86 21.97
N ASP A 175 1.70 -0.67 22.15
CA ASP A 175 1.10 0.41 22.93
C ASP A 175 0.67 1.62 22.08
N ASP A 176 1.19 1.74 20.86
CA ASP A 176 0.84 2.82 19.93
C ASP A 176 -0.47 2.54 19.21
N ALA A 177 -1.44 3.44 19.33
CA ALA A 177 -2.78 3.27 18.76
C ALA A 177 -2.78 3.13 17.23
N TYR A 178 -1.87 3.81 16.53
CA TYR A 178 -1.76 3.70 15.08
C TYR A 178 -1.29 2.29 14.67
N THR A 179 -0.24 1.79 15.33
CA THR A 179 0.29 0.44 15.10
C THR A 179 -0.76 -0.62 15.40
N VAL A 180 -1.49 -0.49 16.51
CA VAL A 180 -2.58 -1.40 16.87
C VAL A 180 -3.71 -1.37 15.83
N ALA A 181 -4.10 -0.18 15.35
CA ALA A 181 -5.15 -0.03 14.34
C ALA A 181 -4.76 -0.68 13.00
N LEU A 182 -3.53 -0.45 12.55
CA LEU A 182 -3.02 -1.04 11.32
C LEU A 182 -2.88 -2.57 11.45
N THR A 183 -2.43 -3.05 12.61
CA THR A 183 -2.37 -4.49 12.92
C THR A 183 -3.76 -5.10 12.95
N ALA A 184 -4.75 -4.45 13.60
CA ALA A 184 -6.13 -4.92 13.62
C ALA A 184 -6.72 -5.05 12.20
N TYR A 185 -6.41 -4.09 11.33
CA TYR A 185 -6.80 -4.17 9.92
C TYR A 185 -6.15 -5.34 9.20
N ALA A 186 -4.83 -5.53 9.36
CA ALA A 186 -4.11 -6.66 8.76
C ALA A 186 -4.66 -8.01 9.25
N LEU A 187 -4.89 -8.15 10.55
CA LEU A 187 -5.45 -9.37 11.15
C LEU A 187 -6.88 -9.64 10.68
N ALA A 188 -7.70 -8.59 10.53
CA ALA A 188 -9.06 -8.73 10.01
C ALA A 188 -9.06 -9.15 8.52
N LEU A 189 -8.16 -8.60 7.71
CA LEU A 189 -8.00 -8.96 6.30
C LEU A 189 -7.55 -10.42 6.13
N ALA A 190 -6.74 -10.92 7.07
CA ALA A 190 -6.27 -12.31 7.11
C ALA A 190 -7.28 -13.30 7.73
N ASP A 191 -8.48 -12.87 8.12
CA ASP A 191 -9.45 -13.67 8.89
C ASP A 191 -8.86 -14.27 10.17
N SER A 192 -7.89 -13.58 10.81
CA SER A 192 -7.25 -14.03 12.05
C SER A 192 -8.22 -14.04 13.21
N THR A 193 -8.08 -15.05 14.08
CA THR A 193 -8.83 -15.15 15.36
C THR A 193 -8.47 -14.03 16.33
N GLU A 194 -7.28 -13.42 16.20
CA GLU A 194 -6.80 -12.33 17.04
C GLU A 194 -7.33 -10.95 16.62
N SER A 195 -8.05 -10.84 15.49
CA SER A 195 -8.58 -9.56 14.98
C SER A 195 -9.47 -8.85 16.01
N ASN A 196 -10.35 -9.58 16.72
CA ASN A 196 -11.20 -9.00 17.75
C ASN A 196 -10.39 -8.50 18.96
N ASN A 197 -9.34 -9.22 19.38
CA ASN A 197 -8.45 -8.80 20.46
C ASN A 197 -7.71 -7.51 20.10
N ALA A 198 -7.32 -7.35 18.84
CA ALA A 198 -6.70 -6.12 18.36
C ALA A 198 -7.67 -4.93 18.35
N ILE A 199 -8.94 -5.15 17.98
CA ILE A 199 -10.00 -4.13 18.00
C ILE A 199 -10.31 -3.74 19.45
N ASP A 200 -10.45 -4.69 20.36
CA ASP A 200 -10.72 -4.43 21.77
C ASP A 200 -9.61 -3.61 22.42
N LYS A 201 -8.37 -3.77 21.97
CA LYS A 201 -7.22 -3.00 22.45
C LYS A 201 -7.27 -1.51 22.04
N LEU A 202 -8.05 -1.15 21.00
CA LEU A 202 -8.24 0.23 20.55
C LEU A 202 -9.36 0.97 21.32
N MET A 203 -10.25 0.22 21.99
CA MET A 203 -11.40 0.78 22.72
C MET A 203 -11.06 1.06 24.17
#